data_acb881f2da354a3f346e92c80fa78e96
#
_entry.id   acb881f2da354a3f346e92c80fa78e96
#
_cell.length_a   1.000
_cell.length_b   1.000
_cell.length_c   1.000
_cell.angle_alpha   90.00
_cell.angle_beta   90.00
_cell.angle_gamma   90.00
#
_symmetry.space_group_name_H-M   'P 1'
#
loop_
_entity.id
_entity.type
_entity.pdbx_description
1 polymer ?
#
loop_
_entity_poly.entity_id
_entity_poly.type
_entity_poly.pdbx_seq_one_letter_code
_entity_poly.pdbx_strand_id
1 'polypeptide(L)'
;IAGSAFHNERFHVDPRLDSRLGDQRYRNWIANSLTHPSQRLYAIRDGNCLVAFFVTELLPDGTCYWHLNAVAPGVQGKGYGRRAWLTMLRHARDSGAHRVRTSITARNHRVLNLYARLGFRFPPPLMTFHWVRPS
;
A
#
# COMPACT_ATOMS: atom_id res chain seq x y z
N ILE A 1 8.31 8.94 -1.10
CA ILE A 1 7.98 7.67 -0.43
C ILE A 1 7.80 6.56 -1.47
N ALA A 2 6.88 6.70 -2.43
CA ALA A 2 6.51 5.61 -3.34
C ALA A 2 7.68 5.02 -4.13
N GLY A 3 8.64 5.83 -4.58
CA GLY A 3 9.81 5.35 -5.31
C GLY A 3 10.90 4.69 -4.47
N SER A 4 10.68 4.50 -3.17
CA SER A 4 11.71 3.95 -2.26
C SER A 4 11.14 3.07 -1.15
N ALA A 5 9.84 2.79 -1.15
CA ALA A 5 9.18 2.03 -0.09
C ALA A 5 8.85 0.58 -0.44
N PHE A 6 8.90 0.21 -1.72
CA PHE A 6 8.42 -1.06 -2.23
C PHE A 6 9.56 -1.95 -2.74
N HIS A 7 10.38 -2.50 -1.82
CA HIS A 7 11.52 -3.35 -2.18
C HIS A 7 11.19 -4.85 -2.21
N ASN A 8 10.08 -5.28 -1.61
CA ASN A 8 9.68 -6.69 -1.53
C ASN A 8 8.68 -7.10 -2.61
N GLU A 9 8.47 -6.23 -3.58
CA GLU A 9 7.51 -6.43 -4.65
C GLU A 9 8.08 -7.29 -5.78
N ARG A 10 7.19 -7.93 -6.53
CA ARG A 10 7.56 -8.84 -7.63
C ARG A 10 8.52 -8.23 -8.64
N PHE A 11 8.44 -6.93 -8.90
CA PHE A 11 9.32 -6.23 -9.83
C PHE A 11 10.74 -6.00 -9.28
N HIS A 12 10.93 -6.08 -7.96
CA HIS A 12 12.22 -5.93 -7.29
C HIS A 12 12.87 -7.28 -6.97
N VAL A 13 12.09 -8.36 -6.95
CA VAL A 13 12.60 -9.69 -6.59
C VAL A 13 12.80 -10.62 -7.78
N ASP A 14 12.24 -10.31 -8.96
CA ASP A 14 12.51 -11.07 -10.18
C ASP A 14 13.77 -10.52 -10.86
N PRO A 15 14.88 -11.29 -10.92
CA PRO A 15 16.14 -10.81 -11.49
C PRO A 15 16.09 -10.54 -12.98
N ARG A 16 15.02 -10.96 -13.66
CA ARG A 16 14.79 -10.71 -15.10
C ARG A 16 14.16 -9.34 -15.36
N LEU A 17 13.73 -8.64 -14.31
CA LEU A 17 13.08 -7.34 -14.39
C LEU A 17 14.01 -6.25 -13.85
N ASP A 18 14.05 -5.10 -14.52
CA ASP A 18 14.75 -3.93 -14.04
C ASP A 18 13.98 -3.31 -12.85
N SER A 19 14.56 -3.33 -11.65
CA SER A 19 13.96 -2.78 -10.44
C SER A 19 13.59 -1.29 -10.56
N ARG A 20 14.33 -0.52 -11.38
CA ARG A 20 14.04 0.90 -11.65
C ARG A 20 12.68 1.09 -12.32
N LEU A 21 12.26 0.12 -13.14
CA LEU A 21 10.92 0.12 -13.75
C LEU A 21 9.83 -0.10 -12.67
N GLY A 22 10.14 -0.90 -11.65
CA GLY A 22 9.29 -1.07 -10.46
C GLY A 22 9.06 0.26 -9.74
N ASP A 23 10.14 0.98 -9.41
CA ASP A 23 10.06 2.29 -8.75
C ASP A 23 9.30 3.32 -9.60
N GLN A 24 9.55 3.36 -10.92
CA GLN A 24 8.84 4.24 -11.85
C GLN A 24 7.34 3.90 -11.90
N ARG A 25 6.98 2.61 -11.88
CA ARG A 25 5.59 2.17 -11.84
C ARG A 25 4.85 2.73 -10.62
N TYR A 26 5.45 2.68 -9.42
CA TYR A 26 4.83 3.18 -8.21
C TYR A 26 4.68 4.70 -8.20
N ARG A 27 5.67 5.43 -8.74
CA ARG A 27 5.56 6.89 -8.94
C ARG A 27 4.41 7.23 -9.88
N ASN A 28 4.33 6.54 -11.03
CA ASN A 28 3.27 6.73 -12.01
C ASN A 28 1.90 6.40 -11.43
N TRP A 29 1.81 5.35 -10.60
CA TRP A 29 0.56 4.99 -9.94
C TRP A 29 0.05 6.12 -9.04
N ILE A 30 0.92 6.71 -8.21
CA ILE A 30 0.57 7.87 -7.38
C ILE A 30 0.13 9.04 -8.25
N ALA A 31 0.89 9.38 -9.30
CA ALA A 31 0.52 10.47 -10.20
C ALA A 31 -0.86 10.26 -10.83
N ASN A 32 -1.12 9.05 -11.33
CA ASN A 32 -2.41 8.71 -11.94
C ASN A 32 -3.57 8.72 -10.92
N SER A 33 -3.30 8.37 -9.65
CA SER A 33 -4.34 8.40 -8.61
C SER A 33 -4.84 9.80 -8.29
N LEU A 34 -4.04 10.85 -8.55
CA LEU A 34 -4.45 12.24 -8.34
C LEU A 34 -5.58 12.69 -9.28
N THR A 35 -5.64 12.12 -10.46
CA THR A 35 -6.65 12.44 -11.50
C THR A 35 -7.70 11.34 -11.65
N HIS A 36 -7.56 10.23 -10.92
CA HIS A 36 -8.50 9.12 -11.01
C HIS A 36 -9.86 9.49 -10.40
N PRO A 37 -10.99 9.20 -11.07
CA PRO A 37 -12.31 9.64 -10.61
C PRO A 37 -12.72 9.08 -9.25
N SER A 38 -12.35 7.85 -8.92
CA SER A 38 -12.75 7.17 -7.68
C SER A 38 -11.64 6.99 -6.66
N GLN A 39 -10.36 7.10 -7.05
CA GLN A 39 -9.25 6.99 -6.11
C GLN A 39 -8.99 8.30 -5.38
N ARG A 40 -8.52 8.18 -4.14
CA ARG A 40 -8.13 9.31 -3.28
C ARG A 40 -6.77 9.05 -2.69
N LEU A 41 -5.89 10.06 -2.75
CA LEU A 41 -4.57 10.04 -2.14
C LEU A 41 -4.62 10.79 -0.82
N TYR A 42 -4.24 10.10 0.25
CA TYR A 42 -4.12 10.67 1.59
C TYR A 42 -2.66 10.71 2.03
N ALA A 43 -2.28 11.84 2.62
CA ALA A 43 -0.99 12.03 3.26
C ALA A 43 -1.18 12.12 4.78
N ILE A 44 -0.56 11.23 5.52
CA ILE A 44 -0.56 11.26 6.99
C ILE A 44 0.65 12.05 7.44
N ARG A 45 0.42 13.06 8.26
CA ARG A 45 1.46 13.93 8.82
C ARG A 45 1.47 13.87 10.35
N ASP A 46 2.65 14.10 10.91
CA ASP A 46 2.86 14.40 12.33
C ASP A 46 3.57 15.77 12.36
N GLY A 47 2.84 16.83 12.67
CA GLY A 47 3.29 18.21 12.41
C GLY A 47 3.65 18.41 10.94
N ASN A 48 4.86 18.88 10.68
CA ASN A 48 5.38 19.07 9.32
C ASN A 48 5.98 17.82 8.68
N CYS A 49 6.08 16.72 9.42
CA CYS A 49 6.68 15.47 8.93
C CYS A 49 5.65 14.63 8.16
N LEU A 50 5.96 14.28 6.92
CA LEU A 50 5.18 13.30 6.17
C LEU A 50 5.53 11.89 6.66
N VAL A 51 4.54 11.22 7.27
CA VAL A 51 4.70 9.92 7.93
C VAL A 51 4.35 8.76 7.02
N ALA A 52 3.23 8.87 6.31
CA ALA A 52 2.72 7.80 5.46
C ALA A 52 1.82 8.38 4.36
N PHE A 53 1.56 7.57 3.34
CA PHE A 53 0.51 7.85 2.37
C PHE A 53 -0.37 6.63 2.13
N PHE A 54 -1.58 6.88 1.62
CA PHE A 54 -2.54 5.87 1.22
C PHE A 54 -3.23 6.28 -0.07
N VAL A 55 -3.33 5.38 -1.03
CA VAL A 55 -4.25 5.48 -2.17
C VAL A 55 -5.42 4.56 -1.90
N THR A 56 -6.60 5.11 -1.79
CA THR A 56 -7.80 4.35 -1.43
C THR A 56 -8.93 4.59 -2.42
N GLU A 57 -9.89 3.70 -2.43
CA GLU A 57 -11.11 3.80 -3.23
C GLU A 57 -12.28 3.24 -2.41
N LEU A 58 -13.37 3.99 -2.32
CA LEU A 58 -14.61 3.50 -1.73
C LEU A 58 -15.44 2.85 -2.84
N LEU A 59 -15.61 1.53 -2.76
CA LEU A 59 -16.34 0.74 -3.72
C LEU A 59 -17.86 0.81 -3.44
N PRO A 60 -18.72 0.55 -4.44
CA PRO A 60 -20.19 0.60 -4.28
C PRO A 60 -20.73 -0.36 -3.22
N ASP A 61 -20.01 -1.46 -2.92
CA ASP A 61 -20.39 -2.43 -1.88
C ASP A 61 -19.98 -1.98 -0.47
N GLY A 62 -19.54 -0.74 -0.28
CA GLY A 62 -19.09 -0.19 1.00
C GLY A 62 -17.72 -0.69 1.45
N THR A 63 -16.95 -1.31 0.56
CA THR A 63 -15.56 -1.68 0.81
C THR A 63 -14.64 -0.49 0.53
N CYS A 64 -13.83 -0.05 1.49
CA CYS A 64 -12.70 0.82 1.22
C CYS A 64 -11.51 -0.04 0.80
N TYR A 65 -11.14 0.03 -0.47
CA TYR A 65 -9.99 -0.69 -0.99
C TYR A 65 -8.73 0.18 -0.90
N TRP A 66 -7.70 -0.32 -0.26
CA TRP A 66 -6.39 0.33 -0.18
C TRP A 66 -5.47 -0.21 -1.27
N HIS A 67 -5.34 0.55 -2.34
CA HIS A 67 -4.54 0.18 -3.51
C HIS A 67 -3.05 0.21 -3.24
N LEU A 68 -2.58 1.26 -2.54
CA LEU A 68 -1.17 1.47 -2.26
C LEU A 68 -1.02 2.25 -0.95
N ASN A 69 -0.10 1.82 -0.12
CA ASN A 69 0.19 2.50 1.13
C ASN A 69 1.63 2.22 1.60
N ALA A 70 2.25 3.19 2.20
CA ALA A 70 3.58 3.02 2.78
C ALA A 70 3.87 4.05 3.87
N VAL A 71 4.71 3.65 4.84
CA VAL A 71 5.35 4.57 5.79
C VAL A 71 6.60 5.15 5.15
N ALA A 72 6.84 6.43 5.35
CA ALA A 72 8.05 7.10 4.89
C ALA A 72 9.30 6.41 5.46
N PRO A 73 10.34 6.13 4.64
CA PRO A 73 11.51 5.39 5.08
C PRO A 73 12.18 5.98 6.33
N GLY A 74 12.30 7.30 6.41
CA GLY A 74 12.95 8.00 7.53
C GLY A 74 12.25 7.89 8.89
N VAL A 75 11.00 7.42 8.92
CA VAL A 75 10.21 7.24 10.16
C VAL A 75 9.81 5.79 10.43
N GLN A 76 10.27 4.86 9.61
CA GLN A 76 10.02 3.44 9.83
C GLN A 76 10.66 2.98 11.15
N GLY A 77 10.03 2.00 11.82
CA GLY A 77 10.53 1.45 13.08
C GLY A 77 10.20 2.28 14.34
N LYS A 78 9.63 3.47 14.18
CA LYS A 78 9.32 4.40 15.28
C LYS A 78 7.85 4.34 15.75
N GLY A 79 7.12 3.28 15.42
CA GLY A 79 5.71 3.11 15.81
C GLY A 79 4.68 3.85 14.94
N TYR A 80 5.11 4.67 14.00
CA TYR A 80 4.21 5.45 13.13
C TYR A 80 3.28 4.60 12.27
N GLY A 81 3.74 3.42 11.84
CA GLY A 81 2.92 2.53 11.03
C GLY A 81 1.59 2.20 11.67
N ARG A 82 1.60 1.74 12.94
CA ARG A 82 0.36 1.41 13.66
C ARG A 82 -0.57 2.62 13.79
N ARG A 83 -0.04 3.79 14.12
CA ARG A 83 -0.81 5.04 14.26
C ARG A 83 -1.44 5.45 12.93
N ALA A 84 -0.67 5.45 11.85
CA ALA A 84 -1.14 5.81 10.51
C ALA A 84 -2.26 4.87 10.03
N TRP A 85 -2.11 3.56 10.21
CA TRP A 85 -3.14 2.57 9.83
C TRP A 85 -4.41 2.73 10.66
N LEU A 86 -4.31 2.93 11.98
CA LEU A 86 -5.49 3.21 12.81
C LEU A 86 -6.20 4.49 12.40
N THR A 87 -5.47 5.54 12.04
CA THR A 87 -6.04 6.79 11.53
C THR A 87 -6.82 6.53 10.24
N MET A 88 -6.26 5.77 9.30
CA MET A 88 -6.93 5.45 8.05
C MET A 88 -8.11 4.48 8.22
N LEU A 89 -8.07 3.56 9.17
CA LEU A 89 -9.22 2.71 9.50
C LEU A 89 -10.39 3.54 10.04
N ARG A 90 -10.11 4.49 10.94
CA ARG A 90 -11.12 5.44 11.44
C ARG A 90 -11.69 6.29 10.30
N HIS A 91 -10.82 6.85 9.46
CA HIS A 91 -11.24 7.64 8.31
C HIS A 91 -12.13 6.83 7.35
N ALA A 92 -11.77 5.58 7.04
CA ALA A 92 -12.58 4.71 6.19
C ALA A 92 -13.98 4.48 6.79
N ARG A 93 -14.05 4.16 8.09
CA ARG A 93 -15.33 4.01 8.79
C ARG A 93 -16.17 5.29 8.75
N ASP A 94 -15.56 6.43 9.05
CA ASP A 94 -16.24 7.73 9.11
C ASP A 94 -16.68 8.20 7.71
N SER A 95 -16.06 7.66 6.66
CA SER A 95 -16.46 7.83 5.25
C SER A 95 -17.53 6.84 4.79
N GLY A 96 -18.09 6.04 5.71
CA GLY A 96 -19.17 5.08 5.41
C GLY A 96 -18.72 3.69 4.98
N ALA A 97 -17.41 3.39 5.02
CA ALA A 97 -16.97 2.03 4.75
C ALA A 97 -17.25 1.10 5.93
N HIS A 98 -17.80 -0.08 5.64
CA HIS A 98 -17.97 -1.15 6.64
C HIS A 98 -16.91 -2.24 6.53
N ARG A 99 -16.03 -2.17 5.51
CA ARG A 99 -14.94 -3.10 5.28
C ARG A 99 -13.74 -2.39 4.68
N VAL A 100 -12.55 -2.82 5.07
CA VAL A 100 -11.30 -2.44 4.40
C VAL A 100 -10.68 -3.67 3.77
N ARG A 101 -10.24 -3.56 2.52
CA ARG A 101 -9.49 -4.59 1.80
C ARG A 101 -8.20 -4.01 1.25
N THR A 102 -7.18 -4.84 1.16
CA THR A 102 -5.89 -4.51 0.54
C THR A 102 -5.20 -5.76 0.04
N SER A 103 -4.18 -5.59 -0.78
CA SER A 103 -3.29 -6.67 -1.19
C SER A 103 -1.89 -6.39 -0.69
N ILE A 104 -1.20 -7.44 -0.25
CA ILE A 104 0.17 -7.36 0.24
C ILE A 104 0.96 -8.59 -0.21
N THR A 105 2.23 -8.38 -0.53
CA THR A 105 3.12 -9.52 -0.81
C THR A 105 3.42 -10.31 0.47
N ALA A 106 3.38 -11.62 0.37
CA ALA A 106 3.71 -12.52 1.49
C ALA A 106 5.15 -12.36 2.00
N ARG A 107 6.04 -11.75 1.23
CA ARG A 107 7.43 -11.46 1.61
C ARG A 107 7.55 -10.27 2.58
N ASN A 108 6.52 -9.42 2.67
CA ASN A 108 6.54 -8.26 3.56
C ASN A 108 6.03 -8.63 4.97
N HIS A 109 6.81 -9.47 5.66
CA HIS A 109 6.46 -9.98 7.00
C HIS A 109 6.19 -8.87 8.02
N ARG A 110 6.91 -7.75 7.91
CA ARG A 110 6.73 -6.61 8.83
C ARG A 110 5.33 -6.03 8.73
N VAL A 111 4.85 -5.82 7.52
CA VAL A 111 3.52 -5.26 7.30
C VAL A 111 2.43 -6.32 7.52
N LEU A 112 2.67 -7.59 7.17
CA LEU A 112 1.76 -8.68 7.53
C LEU A 112 1.52 -8.76 9.04
N ASN A 113 2.58 -8.67 9.85
CA ASN A 113 2.46 -8.64 11.30
C ASN A 113 1.69 -7.41 11.80
N LEU A 114 1.83 -6.25 11.15
CA LEU A 114 1.04 -5.07 11.45
C LEU A 114 -0.45 -5.32 11.19
N TYR A 115 -0.79 -5.85 10.02
CA TYR A 115 -2.18 -6.17 9.66
C TYR A 115 -2.79 -7.22 10.61
N ALA A 116 -2.03 -8.27 10.98
CA ALA A 116 -2.49 -9.26 11.95
C ALA A 116 -2.82 -8.63 13.30
N ARG A 117 -1.96 -7.75 13.82
CA ARG A 117 -2.19 -7.01 15.08
C ARG A 117 -3.37 -6.02 15.01
N LEU A 118 -3.75 -5.59 13.81
CA LEU A 118 -4.92 -4.74 13.58
C LEU A 118 -6.19 -5.55 13.35
N GLY A 119 -6.13 -6.89 13.42
CA GLY A 119 -7.28 -7.78 13.27
C GLY A 119 -7.69 -8.09 11.83
N PHE A 120 -6.81 -7.84 10.86
CA PHE A 120 -7.08 -8.25 9.47
C PHE A 120 -7.07 -9.76 9.32
N ARG A 121 -7.93 -10.26 8.45
CA ARG A 121 -8.00 -11.67 8.06
C ARG A 121 -7.28 -11.87 6.74
N PHE A 122 -6.58 -12.99 6.62
CA PHE A 122 -5.83 -13.34 5.41
C PHE A 122 -6.53 -14.52 4.73
N PRO A 123 -7.18 -14.33 3.57
CA PRO A 123 -7.64 -15.43 2.74
C PRO A 123 -6.44 -16.21 2.17
N PRO A 124 -6.65 -17.39 1.56
CA PRO A 124 -5.59 -18.10 0.88
C PRO A 124 -4.80 -17.20 -0.08
N PRO A 125 -3.46 -17.29 -0.10
CA PRO A 125 -2.65 -16.42 -0.95
C PRO A 125 -2.85 -16.75 -2.43
N LEU A 126 -2.75 -15.72 -3.27
CA LEU A 126 -2.71 -15.86 -4.72
C LEU A 126 -1.25 -15.86 -5.18
N MET A 127 -0.93 -16.73 -6.13
CA MET A 127 0.38 -16.74 -6.78
C MET A 127 0.35 -15.85 -8.01
N THR A 128 1.41 -15.08 -8.20
CA THR A 128 1.64 -14.30 -9.43
C THR A 128 2.77 -14.94 -10.22
N PHE A 129 2.54 -15.21 -11.49
CA PHE A 129 3.53 -15.74 -12.41
C PHE A 129 3.95 -14.66 -13.41
N HIS A 130 5.24 -14.58 -13.68
CA HIS A 130 5.78 -13.78 -14.77
C HIS A 130 6.15 -14.70 -15.93
N TRP A 131 5.57 -14.43 -17.07
CA TRP A 131 6.06 -15.01 -18.32
C TRP A 131 7.00 -14.01 -18.99
N VAL A 132 8.20 -14.46 -19.31
CA VAL A 132 9.20 -13.68 -20.03
C VAL A 132 9.53 -14.43 -21.31
N ARG A 133 9.44 -13.74 -22.43
CA ARG A 133 9.79 -14.32 -23.73
C ARG A 133 11.24 -14.78 -23.71
N PRO A 134 11.54 -16.03 -24.09
CA PRO A 134 12.92 -16.46 -24.26
C PRO A 134 13.64 -15.57 -25.27
N SER A 135 14.87 -15.18 -24.96
CA SER A 135 15.75 -14.44 -25.87
C SER A 135 16.27 -15.32 -26.98
#